data_1f4f9ddc0a77b0302e84cca6bb7380d2
#
_entry.id   1f4f9ddc0a77b0302e84cca6bb7380d2
#
_cell.length_a   1.000
_cell.length_b   1.000
_cell.length_c   1.000
_cell.angle_alpha   90.00
_cell.angle_beta   90.00
_cell.angle_gamma   90.00
#
_symmetry.space_group_name_H-M   'P 1'
#
loop_
_entity.id
_entity.type
_entity.pdbx_description
1 polymer ?
#
loop_
_entity_poly.entity_id
_entity_poly.type
_entity_poly.pdbx_seq_one_letter_code
_entity_poly.pdbx_strand_id
1 'polypeptide(L)'
;MVQVMEYRYDTFAKANVRNIEGFNEKRMREGEPPLAYIVVIIDELADLMLVATNGVEDAIQRLAQMARAVGIHLVLATQRPSVDVITGVIKANLPARIAFRVASQTDSRVILDTVGAESLVGKGDMLFLPAGAPAPIRIQGAYVSEGEVAAVVKYWKEQGGPDYEDIFASLAAAKAQGDTDEVKQELDEALRLVVERKRVSQDLLKAHFGSSARATNVLSLMEVKGFIHKPEGTNRWEIDFDRIQDYWRSGHLSARAAAAAEQEKKNTNGGGDE
;
A
#
# COMPACT_ATOMS: atom_id res chain seq x y z
N MET A 1 2.61 -2.16 0.11
CA MET A 1 2.91 -1.97 -1.31
C MET A 1 2.18 -0.76 -1.93
N VAL A 2 0.88 -0.56 -1.69
CA VAL A 2 0.18 0.65 -2.20
C VAL A 2 0.86 1.94 -1.73
N GLN A 3 1.20 2.05 -0.46
CA GLN A 3 1.94 3.21 0.08
C GLN A 3 3.33 3.39 -0.55
N VAL A 4 4.05 2.29 -0.82
CA VAL A 4 5.33 2.34 -1.55
C VAL A 4 5.15 2.90 -2.95
N MET A 5 4.08 2.48 -3.63
CA MET A 5 3.72 2.98 -4.96
C MET A 5 3.45 4.49 -4.92
N GLU A 6 2.63 4.95 -3.99
CA GLU A 6 2.31 6.38 -3.79
C GLU A 6 3.57 7.20 -3.50
N TYR A 7 4.40 6.74 -2.58
CA TYR A 7 5.69 7.39 -2.27
C TYR A 7 6.60 7.50 -3.51
N ARG A 8 6.67 6.45 -4.34
CA ARG A 8 7.46 6.48 -5.58
C ARG A 8 6.90 7.48 -6.57
N TYR A 9 5.56 7.57 -6.71
CA TYR A 9 4.93 8.59 -7.55
C TYR A 9 5.27 10.01 -7.11
N ASP A 10 5.18 10.29 -5.81
CA ASP A 10 5.55 11.61 -5.25
C ASP A 10 7.03 11.92 -5.49
N THR A 11 7.90 10.92 -5.33
CA THR A 11 9.34 11.06 -5.59
C THR A 11 9.61 11.35 -7.06
N PHE A 12 8.93 10.65 -7.99
CA PHE A 12 9.09 10.86 -9.43
C PHE A 12 8.54 12.22 -9.86
N ALA A 13 7.42 12.66 -9.29
CA ALA A 13 6.87 13.98 -9.54
C ALA A 13 7.84 15.09 -9.11
N LYS A 14 8.45 15.00 -7.93
CA LYS A 14 9.48 15.93 -7.44
C LYS A 14 10.73 15.92 -8.33
N ALA A 15 11.10 14.78 -8.89
CA ALA A 15 12.22 14.63 -9.82
C ALA A 15 11.88 15.04 -11.26
N ASN A 16 10.62 15.37 -11.56
CA ASN A 16 10.07 15.68 -12.89
C ASN A 16 10.28 14.55 -13.91
N VAL A 17 10.03 13.32 -13.48
CA VAL A 17 10.08 12.10 -14.31
C VAL A 17 8.77 11.33 -14.22
N ARG A 18 8.48 10.47 -15.21
CA ARG A 18 7.19 9.78 -15.32
C ARG A 18 7.22 8.30 -14.91
N ASN A 19 8.39 7.69 -14.91
CA ASN A 19 8.56 6.26 -14.67
C ASN A 19 9.92 5.95 -14.03
N ILE A 20 10.08 4.71 -13.59
CA ILE A 20 11.29 4.24 -12.92
C ILE A 20 12.52 4.29 -13.84
N GLU A 21 12.36 4.07 -15.13
CA GLU A 21 13.45 4.11 -16.11
C GLU A 21 14.04 5.53 -16.17
N GLY A 22 13.20 6.54 -16.39
CA GLY A 22 13.62 7.95 -16.41
C GLY A 22 14.19 8.41 -15.07
N PHE A 23 13.63 7.91 -13.96
CA PHE A 23 14.18 8.20 -12.63
C PHE A 23 15.57 7.61 -12.45
N ASN A 24 15.76 6.36 -12.84
CA ASN A 24 17.05 5.68 -12.74
C ASN A 24 18.12 6.26 -13.67
N GLU A 25 17.73 6.67 -14.89
CA GLU A 25 18.66 7.40 -15.76
C GLU A 25 19.14 8.71 -15.12
N LYS A 26 18.23 9.46 -14.47
CA LYS A 26 18.60 10.69 -13.77
C LYS A 26 19.56 10.41 -12.62
N ARG A 27 19.25 9.44 -11.76
CA ARG A 27 20.12 9.04 -10.64
C ARG A 27 21.51 8.63 -11.10
N MET A 28 21.61 7.81 -12.15
CA MET A 28 22.91 7.40 -12.70
C MET A 28 23.73 8.58 -13.22
N ARG A 29 23.10 9.60 -13.83
CA ARG A 29 23.80 10.84 -14.23
C ARG A 29 24.31 11.65 -13.05
N GLU A 30 23.61 11.57 -11.91
CA GLU A 30 23.95 12.23 -10.65
C GLU A 30 24.96 11.41 -9.81
N GLY A 31 25.36 10.22 -10.28
CA GLY A 31 26.29 9.31 -9.58
C GLY A 31 25.62 8.52 -8.45
N GLU A 32 24.31 8.50 -8.41
CA GLU A 32 23.54 7.78 -7.41
C GLU A 32 23.11 6.36 -7.89
N PRO A 33 22.98 5.39 -6.99
CA PRO A 33 22.53 4.05 -7.36
C PRO A 33 21.07 4.08 -7.86
N PRO A 34 20.73 3.24 -8.85
CA PRO A 34 19.36 3.17 -9.37
C PRO A 34 18.40 2.64 -8.31
N LEU A 35 17.15 3.10 -8.36
CA LEU A 35 16.06 2.56 -7.56
C LEU A 35 15.72 1.14 -8.02
N ALA A 36 15.66 0.19 -7.10
CA ALA A 36 15.37 -1.21 -7.40
C ALA A 36 13.91 -1.42 -7.84
N TYR A 37 13.71 -2.36 -8.78
CA TYR A 37 12.38 -2.91 -9.05
C TYR A 37 11.92 -3.77 -7.87
N ILE A 38 10.61 -3.81 -7.65
CA ILE A 38 9.99 -4.64 -6.62
C ILE A 38 9.12 -5.69 -7.31
N VAL A 39 9.33 -6.97 -6.96
CA VAL A 39 8.46 -8.07 -7.36
C VAL A 39 7.71 -8.56 -6.14
N VAL A 40 6.40 -8.49 -6.19
CA VAL A 40 5.50 -8.99 -5.14
C VAL A 40 4.94 -10.33 -5.59
N ILE A 41 5.25 -11.39 -4.86
CA ILE A 41 4.78 -12.73 -5.15
C ILE A 41 3.80 -13.15 -4.06
N ILE A 42 2.57 -13.51 -4.46
CA ILE A 42 1.54 -14.06 -3.59
C ILE A 42 1.32 -15.52 -4.02
N ASP A 43 1.70 -16.44 -3.16
CA ASP A 43 1.68 -17.89 -3.44
C ASP A 43 0.25 -18.46 -3.43
N GLU A 44 -0.59 -18.00 -2.50
CA GLU A 44 -2.00 -18.41 -2.43
C GLU A 44 -2.90 -17.18 -2.19
N LEU A 45 -3.48 -16.67 -3.27
CA LEU A 45 -4.35 -15.50 -3.21
C LEU A 45 -5.65 -15.78 -2.45
N ALA A 46 -6.17 -17.02 -2.51
CA ALA A 46 -7.42 -17.38 -1.85
C ALA A 46 -7.35 -17.14 -0.34
N ASP A 47 -6.21 -17.39 0.31
CA ASP A 47 -6.07 -17.20 1.75
C ASP A 47 -6.15 -15.72 2.14
N LEU A 48 -5.62 -14.82 1.31
CA LEU A 48 -5.76 -13.37 1.52
C LEU A 48 -7.20 -12.89 1.29
N MET A 49 -7.86 -13.41 0.26
CA MET A 49 -9.26 -13.06 -0.06
C MET A 49 -10.22 -13.50 1.05
N LEU A 50 -9.95 -14.61 1.73
CA LEU A 50 -10.76 -15.07 2.86
C LEU A 50 -10.69 -14.16 4.09
N VAL A 51 -9.54 -13.51 4.32
CA VAL A 51 -9.31 -12.69 5.51
C VAL A 51 -9.84 -11.27 5.34
N ALA A 52 -9.69 -10.68 4.16
CA ALA A 52 -10.01 -9.26 3.92
C ALA A 52 -10.36 -8.99 2.45
N THR A 53 -11.42 -9.61 1.94
CA THR A 53 -11.79 -9.60 0.51
C THR A 53 -11.72 -8.21 -0.13
N ASN A 54 -12.48 -7.24 0.37
CA ASN A 54 -12.58 -5.91 -0.26
C ASN A 54 -11.26 -5.15 -0.21
N GLY A 55 -10.54 -5.20 0.92
CA GLY A 55 -9.28 -4.48 1.06
C GLY A 55 -8.14 -5.06 0.21
N VAL A 56 -8.11 -6.38 0.03
CA VAL A 56 -7.12 -7.07 -0.81
C VAL A 56 -7.42 -6.84 -2.29
N GLU A 57 -8.67 -6.96 -2.72
CA GLU A 57 -9.07 -6.71 -4.11
C GLU A 57 -8.76 -5.27 -4.54
N ASP A 58 -9.15 -4.28 -3.73
CA ASP A 58 -8.86 -2.86 -3.98
C ASP A 58 -7.34 -2.60 -4.06
N ALA A 59 -6.55 -3.19 -3.17
CA ALA A 59 -5.10 -3.04 -3.19
C ALA A 59 -4.47 -3.65 -4.45
N ILE A 60 -4.91 -4.86 -4.85
CA ILE A 60 -4.44 -5.51 -6.08
C ILE A 60 -4.85 -4.69 -7.30
N GLN A 61 -6.09 -4.21 -7.36
CA GLN A 61 -6.58 -3.38 -8.46
C GLN A 61 -5.72 -2.12 -8.62
N ARG A 62 -5.48 -1.38 -7.54
CA ARG A 62 -4.66 -0.17 -7.55
C ARG A 62 -3.23 -0.46 -8.00
N LEU A 63 -2.60 -1.50 -7.45
CA LEU A 63 -1.26 -1.90 -7.84
C LEU A 63 -1.20 -2.34 -9.31
N ALA A 64 -2.14 -3.18 -9.77
CA ALA A 64 -2.15 -3.66 -11.16
C ALA A 64 -2.34 -2.53 -12.17
N GLN A 65 -3.13 -1.50 -11.84
CA GLN A 65 -3.36 -0.34 -12.71
C GLN A 65 -2.19 0.64 -12.74
N MET A 66 -1.53 0.87 -11.61
CA MET A 66 -0.63 2.01 -11.46
C MET A 66 0.83 1.62 -11.18
N ALA A 67 1.10 0.46 -10.61
CA ALA A 67 2.42 0.16 -10.08
C ALA A 67 3.50 -0.10 -11.13
N ARG A 68 3.14 -0.41 -12.39
CA ARG A 68 4.07 -0.67 -13.49
C ARG A 68 5.04 0.50 -13.72
N ALA A 69 4.53 1.72 -13.77
CA ALA A 69 5.35 2.90 -14.02
C ALA A 69 6.37 3.16 -12.90
N VAL A 70 6.05 2.75 -11.68
CA VAL A 70 6.95 2.91 -10.52
C VAL A 70 7.80 1.66 -10.24
N GLY A 71 7.81 0.68 -11.16
CA GLY A 71 8.66 -0.50 -11.10
C GLY A 71 8.23 -1.54 -10.05
N ILE A 72 6.93 -1.67 -9.78
CA ILE A 72 6.38 -2.71 -8.92
C ILE A 72 5.59 -3.70 -9.77
N HIS A 73 5.92 -4.98 -9.68
CA HIS A 73 5.33 -6.07 -10.46
C HIS A 73 4.67 -7.09 -9.55
N LEU A 74 3.51 -7.62 -9.97
CA LEU A 74 2.74 -8.60 -9.22
C LEU A 74 2.80 -9.97 -9.90
N VAL A 75 3.03 -11.00 -9.09
CA VAL A 75 2.84 -12.41 -9.45
C VAL A 75 1.85 -13.01 -8.46
N LEU A 76 0.63 -13.28 -8.93
CA LEU A 76 -0.44 -13.83 -8.10
C LEU A 76 -0.66 -15.29 -8.47
N ALA A 77 -0.60 -16.18 -7.50
CA ALA A 77 -0.89 -17.60 -7.68
C ALA A 77 -2.04 -18.03 -6.75
N THR A 78 -2.74 -19.09 -7.15
CA THR A 78 -3.74 -19.74 -6.31
C THR A 78 -3.97 -21.18 -6.78
N GLN A 79 -4.23 -22.07 -5.82
CA GLN A 79 -4.69 -23.42 -6.06
C GLN A 79 -6.21 -23.55 -6.04
N ARG A 80 -6.94 -22.44 -5.80
CA ARG A 80 -8.40 -22.38 -5.72
C ARG A 80 -8.95 -21.43 -6.79
N PRO A 81 -9.07 -21.88 -8.06
CA PRO A 81 -9.53 -21.05 -9.17
C PRO A 81 -11.05 -20.85 -9.13
N SER A 82 -11.56 -20.17 -8.13
CA SER A 82 -12.98 -19.78 -8.03
C SER A 82 -13.19 -18.33 -8.47
N VAL A 83 -14.42 -17.99 -8.82
CA VAL A 83 -14.79 -16.62 -9.23
C VAL A 83 -14.65 -15.59 -8.10
N ASP A 84 -14.71 -16.05 -6.85
CA ASP A 84 -14.54 -15.22 -5.65
C ASP A 84 -13.05 -14.90 -5.38
N VAL A 85 -12.13 -15.69 -5.92
CA VAL A 85 -10.69 -15.49 -5.81
C VAL A 85 -10.12 -14.79 -7.03
N ILE A 86 -10.48 -15.28 -8.23
CA ILE A 86 -10.06 -14.70 -9.52
C ILE A 86 -11.24 -13.88 -10.07
N THR A 87 -11.44 -12.72 -9.48
CA THR A 87 -12.57 -11.85 -9.81
C THR A 87 -12.43 -11.20 -11.19
N GLY A 88 -13.53 -10.67 -11.71
CA GLY A 88 -13.50 -9.90 -12.96
C GLY A 88 -12.60 -8.69 -12.90
N VAL A 89 -12.51 -8.04 -11.73
CA VAL A 89 -11.62 -6.88 -11.49
C VAL A 89 -10.16 -7.28 -11.59
N ILE A 90 -9.77 -8.38 -10.96
CA ILE A 90 -8.40 -8.92 -11.02
C ILE A 90 -8.05 -9.28 -12.47
N LYS A 91 -8.93 -10.01 -13.19
CA LYS A 91 -8.69 -10.41 -14.59
C LYS A 91 -8.55 -9.23 -15.55
N ALA A 92 -9.32 -8.17 -15.34
CA ALA A 92 -9.25 -6.96 -16.17
C ALA A 92 -7.91 -6.22 -16.05
N ASN A 93 -7.29 -6.28 -14.86
CA ASN A 93 -6.06 -5.55 -14.56
C ASN A 93 -4.79 -6.42 -14.66
N LEU A 94 -4.94 -7.73 -14.66
CA LEU A 94 -3.85 -8.73 -14.86
C LEU A 94 -4.16 -9.58 -16.09
N PRO A 95 -3.94 -9.05 -17.30
CA PRO A 95 -4.33 -9.72 -18.54
C PRO A 95 -3.44 -10.91 -18.94
N ALA A 96 -2.19 -10.95 -18.45
CA ALA A 96 -1.30 -12.09 -18.66
C ALA A 96 -1.63 -13.19 -17.65
N ARG A 97 -1.94 -14.41 -18.14
CA ARG A 97 -2.38 -15.51 -17.27
C ARG A 97 -1.73 -16.82 -17.65
N ILE A 98 -1.49 -17.65 -16.66
CA ILE A 98 -1.00 -19.01 -16.82
C ILE A 98 -1.95 -19.95 -16.09
N ALA A 99 -2.39 -21.01 -16.77
CA ALA A 99 -3.08 -22.11 -16.14
C ALA A 99 -2.29 -23.40 -16.31
N PHE A 100 -1.96 -24.04 -15.21
CA PHE A 100 -1.56 -25.42 -15.19
C PHE A 100 -2.80 -26.31 -15.27
N ARG A 101 -2.62 -27.66 -15.23
CA ARG A 101 -3.73 -28.59 -15.24
C ARG A 101 -4.71 -28.30 -14.11
N VAL A 102 -5.98 -28.19 -14.45
CA VAL A 102 -7.09 -28.01 -13.50
C VAL A 102 -8.05 -29.20 -13.54
N ALA A 103 -8.96 -29.28 -12.57
CA ALA A 103 -9.88 -30.39 -12.44
C ALA A 103 -11.06 -30.35 -13.42
N SER A 104 -11.48 -29.14 -13.82
CA SER A 104 -12.70 -28.95 -14.61
C SER A 104 -12.56 -27.88 -15.68
N GLN A 105 -13.44 -27.91 -16.70
CA GLN A 105 -13.59 -26.87 -17.69
C GLN A 105 -14.02 -25.53 -17.06
N THR A 106 -14.77 -25.58 -15.96
CA THR A 106 -15.17 -24.39 -15.21
C THR A 106 -13.94 -23.68 -14.66
N ASP A 107 -13.01 -24.40 -14.04
CA ASP A 107 -11.78 -23.85 -13.50
C ASP A 107 -10.92 -23.22 -14.61
N SER A 108 -10.85 -23.91 -15.79
CA SER A 108 -10.15 -23.36 -16.96
C SER A 108 -10.76 -22.03 -17.40
N ARG A 109 -12.09 -21.92 -17.47
CA ARG A 109 -12.78 -20.66 -17.80
C ARG A 109 -12.57 -19.59 -16.77
N VAL A 110 -12.54 -19.93 -15.48
CA VAL A 110 -12.27 -18.94 -14.43
C VAL A 110 -10.91 -18.28 -14.63
N ILE A 111 -9.88 -19.06 -14.98
CA ILE A 111 -8.51 -18.52 -15.16
C ILE A 111 -8.36 -17.85 -16.54
N LEU A 112 -8.70 -18.57 -17.63
CA LEU A 112 -8.31 -18.21 -19.00
C LEU A 112 -9.46 -17.63 -19.84
N ASP A 113 -10.68 -17.58 -19.32
CA ASP A 113 -11.92 -17.29 -20.05
C ASP A 113 -12.20 -18.29 -21.20
N THR A 114 -11.46 -19.41 -21.25
CA THR A 114 -11.62 -20.49 -22.24
C THR A 114 -11.38 -21.85 -21.61
N VAL A 115 -11.79 -22.91 -22.29
CA VAL A 115 -11.51 -24.31 -21.91
C VAL A 115 -10.13 -24.73 -22.39
N GLY A 116 -9.64 -25.85 -21.88
CA GLY A 116 -8.40 -26.49 -22.33
C GLY A 116 -7.41 -26.85 -21.24
N ALA A 117 -7.38 -26.10 -20.13
CA ALA A 117 -6.47 -26.39 -19.02
C ALA A 117 -6.80 -27.72 -18.32
N GLU A 118 -8.03 -28.20 -18.36
CA GLU A 118 -8.46 -29.51 -17.87
C GLU A 118 -7.85 -30.68 -18.66
N SER A 119 -7.47 -30.44 -19.90
CA SER A 119 -6.90 -31.43 -20.80
C SER A 119 -5.36 -31.51 -20.79
N LEU A 120 -4.71 -30.66 -19.96
CA LEU A 120 -3.27 -30.66 -19.78
C LEU A 120 -2.80 -31.95 -19.07
N VAL A 121 -1.59 -32.40 -19.39
CA VAL A 121 -1.05 -33.65 -18.83
C VAL A 121 -0.45 -33.49 -17.43
N GLY A 122 -0.23 -32.24 -16.97
CA GLY A 122 0.44 -31.95 -15.70
C GLY A 122 1.97 -31.84 -15.84
N LYS A 123 2.69 -31.85 -14.71
CA LYS A 123 4.17 -31.79 -14.67
C LYS A 123 4.76 -30.59 -15.42
N GLY A 124 4.15 -29.42 -15.28
CA GLY A 124 4.60 -28.19 -15.93
C GLY A 124 3.97 -27.92 -17.31
N ASP A 125 3.12 -28.84 -17.84
CA ASP A 125 2.31 -28.55 -19.01
C ASP A 125 1.29 -27.46 -18.68
N MET A 126 1.30 -26.36 -19.43
CA MET A 126 0.52 -25.16 -19.12
C MET A 126 -0.03 -24.49 -20.36
N LEU A 127 -1.09 -23.70 -20.14
CA LEU A 127 -1.59 -22.71 -21.10
C LEU A 127 -1.20 -21.33 -20.63
N PHE A 128 -0.49 -20.59 -21.47
CA PHE A 128 -0.10 -19.20 -21.25
C PHE A 128 -0.90 -18.28 -22.16
N LEU A 129 -1.61 -17.33 -21.56
CA LEU A 129 -2.31 -16.25 -22.24
C LEU A 129 -1.51 -14.96 -22.08
N PRO A 130 -0.73 -14.53 -23.06
CA PRO A 130 -0.06 -13.23 -23.01
C PRO A 130 -1.07 -12.09 -23.02
N ALA A 131 -0.69 -10.94 -22.48
CA ALA A 131 -1.51 -9.73 -22.53
C ALA A 131 -1.80 -9.33 -23.99
N GLY A 132 -3.09 -9.17 -24.33
CA GLY A 132 -3.53 -8.80 -25.68
C GLY A 132 -3.55 -9.94 -26.71
N ALA A 133 -3.18 -11.16 -26.33
CA ALA A 133 -3.29 -12.31 -27.23
C ALA A 133 -4.75 -12.78 -27.35
N PRO A 134 -5.19 -13.22 -28.55
CA PRO A 134 -6.56 -13.70 -28.77
C PRO A 134 -6.80 -15.12 -28.25
N ALA A 135 -5.74 -15.89 -27.99
CA ALA A 135 -5.82 -17.27 -27.53
C ALA A 135 -4.58 -17.66 -26.73
N PRO A 136 -4.71 -18.60 -25.78
CA PRO A 136 -3.58 -19.11 -25.03
C PRO A 136 -2.65 -19.98 -25.89
N ILE A 137 -1.37 -19.98 -25.52
CA ILE A 137 -0.32 -20.79 -26.12
C ILE A 137 0.02 -21.92 -25.14
N ARG A 138 0.10 -23.16 -25.65
CA ARG A 138 0.53 -24.30 -24.84
C ARG A 138 2.05 -24.31 -24.72
N ILE A 139 2.53 -24.36 -23.47
CA ILE A 139 3.96 -24.34 -23.17
C ILE A 139 4.26 -25.46 -22.17
N GLN A 140 5.45 -26.08 -22.29
CA GLN A 140 5.98 -27.01 -21.31
C GLN A 140 6.94 -26.29 -20.37
N GLY A 141 6.58 -26.17 -19.10
CA GLY A 141 7.48 -25.70 -18.04
C GLY A 141 8.59 -26.73 -17.78
N ALA A 142 9.80 -26.25 -17.56
CA ALA A 142 10.91 -27.11 -17.14
C ALA A 142 10.69 -27.63 -15.73
N TYR A 143 11.13 -28.86 -15.48
CA TYR A 143 11.22 -29.38 -14.12
C TYR A 143 12.42 -28.73 -13.43
N VAL A 144 12.20 -28.21 -12.22
CA VAL A 144 13.24 -27.65 -11.36
C VAL A 144 13.32 -28.52 -10.11
N SER A 145 14.47 -29.13 -9.88
CA SER A 145 14.72 -29.98 -8.70
C SER A 145 15.00 -29.14 -7.45
N GLU A 146 14.81 -29.71 -6.27
CA GLU A 146 15.18 -29.08 -4.99
C GLU A 146 16.67 -28.67 -4.93
N GLY A 147 17.55 -29.49 -5.53
CA GLY A 147 18.97 -29.19 -5.63
C GLY A 147 19.28 -27.96 -6.48
N GLU A 148 18.56 -27.77 -7.59
CA GLU A 148 18.67 -26.58 -8.43
C GLU A 148 18.14 -25.33 -7.72
N VAL A 149 17.01 -25.45 -7.02
CA VAL A 149 16.48 -24.35 -6.18
C VAL A 149 17.51 -23.97 -5.11
N ALA A 150 18.09 -24.96 -4.42
CA ALA A 150 19.12 -24.71 -3.40
C ALA A 150 20.36 -24.04 -3.99
N ALA A 151 20.77 -24.43 -5.20
CA ALA A 151 21.92 -23.83 -5.89
C ALA A 151 21.67 -22.35 -6.27
N VAL A 152 20.47 -22.03 -6.78
CA VAL A 152 20.07 -20.65 -7.09
C VAL A 152 20.04 -19.80 -5.82
N VAL A 153 19.43 -20.31 -4.73
CA VAL A 153 19.38 -19.61 -3.45
C VAL A 153 20.79 -19.36 -2.90
N LYS A 154 21.68 -20.36 -2.98
CA LYS A 154 23.07 -20.23 -2.56
C LYS A 154 23.81 -19.15 -3.36
N TYR A 155 23.67 -19.17 -4.69
CA TYR A 155 24.28 -18.19 -5.57
C TYR A 155 23.91 -16.75 -5.21
N TRP A 156 22.64 -16.49 -4.93
CA TRP A 156 22.18 -15.16 -4.53
C TRP A 156 22.67 -14.77 -3.13
N LYS A 157 22.69 -15.70 -2.18
CA LYS A 157 23.22 -15.47 -0.83
C LYS A 157 24.72 -15.13 -0.81
N GLU A 158 25.49 -15.66 -1.76
CA GLU A 158 26.93 -15.39 -1.88
C GLU A 158 27.21 -13.99 -2.45
N GLN A 159 26.26 -13.37 -3.14
CA GLN A 159 26.42 -12.01 -3.68
C GLN A 159 26.10 -10.91 -2.65
N GLY A 160 25.39 -11.22 -1.59
CA GLY A 160 25.05 -10.30 -0.52
C GLY A 160 24.01 -10.89 0.41
N GLY A 161 24.07 -10.55 1.69
CA GLY A 161 22.99 -10.90 2.61
C GLY A 161 21.70 -10.16 2.25
N PRO A 162 20.52 -10.69 2.62
CA PRO A 162 19.28 -9.94 2.47
C PRO A 162 19.37 -8.67 3.32
N ASP A 163 19.26 -7.55 2.67
CA ASP A 163 18.99 -6.29 3.36
C ASP A 163 17.49 -6.25 3.65
N TYR A 164 17.14 -6.67 4.85
CA TYR A 164 15.79 -6.49 5.37
C TYR A 164 15.65 -5.03 5.83
N GLU A 165 15.89 -4.07 4.92
CA GLU A 165 15.39 -2.73 5.18
C GLU A 165 13.92 -2.89 5.56
N ASP A 166 13.59 -2.43 6.75
CA ASP A 166 12.21 -2.34 7.15
C ASP A 166 11.55 -1.24 6.31
N ILE A 167 11.26 -1.61 5.03
CA ILE A 167 10.53 -0.76 4.08
C ILE A 167 9.24 -0.25 4.75
N PHE A 168 8.71 -0.99 5.70
CA PHE A 168 7.53 -0.61 6.47
C PHE A 168 7.88 0.39 7.58
N ALA A 169 9.03 0.28 8.25
CA ALA A 169 9.46 1.26 9.25
C ALA A 169 9.87 2.58 8.60
N SER A 170 10.59 2.55 7.48
CA SER A 170 10.97 3.76 6.73
C SER A 170 9.76 4.47 6.12
N LEU A 171 8.78 3.72 5.61
CA LEU A 171 7.51 4.28 5.13
C LEU A 171 6.59 4.74 6.26
N ALA A 172 6.54 4.01 7.39
CA ALA A 172 5.82 4.45 8.56
C ALA A 172 6.46 5.72 9.15
N ALA A 173 7.78 5.84 9.15
CA ALA A 173 8.49 7.05 9.58
C ALA A 173 8.30 8.21 8.60
N ALA A 174 8.37 7.98 7.27
CA ALA A 174 8.10 9.00 6.26
C ALA A 174 6.63 9.45 6.27
N LYS A 175 5.71 8.52 6.48
CA LYS A 175 4.28 8.81 6.66
C LYS A 175 4.02 9.52 7.97
N ALA A 176 4.70 9.14 9.05
CA ALA A 176 4.63 9.83 10.34
C ALA A 176 5.17 11.27 10.28
N GLN A 177 6.05 11.61 9.35
CA GLN A 177 6.54 12.98 9.12
C GLN A 177 5.67 13.78 8.14
N GLY A 178 5.05 13.17 7.15
CA GLY A 178 4.17 13.85 6.17
C GLY A 178 2.71 13.95 6.62
N ASP A 179 2.17 12.88 7.22
CA ASP A 179 0.79 12.86 7.74
C ASP A 179 0.62 13.61 9.07
N THR A 180 1.72 13.95 9.78
CA THR A 180 1.60 14.57 11.10
C THR A 180 1.04 15.99 11.05
N ASP A 181 1.31 16.75 10.02
CA ASP A 181 0.83 18.15 9.98
C ASP A 181 -0.57 18.24 9.36
N GLU A 182 -0.87 17.54 8.27
CA GLU A 182 -2.22 17.52 7.69
C GLU A 182 -3.24 16.78 8.57
N VAL A 183 -2.89 15.59 9.05
CA VAL A 183 -3.75 14.81 9.97
C VAL A 183 -3.93 15.52 11.31
N LYS A 184 -2.90 16.22 11.77
CA LYS A 184 -2.99 17.05 12.98
C LYS A 184 -3.89 18.25 12.77
N GLN A 185 -3.81 18.92 11.62
CA GLN A 185 -4.70 20.01 11.25
C GLN A 185 -6.15 19.55 11.11
N GLU A 186 -6.40 18.44 10.41
CA GLU A 186 -7.74 17.84 10.28
C GLU A 186 -8.32 17.43 11.63
N LEU A 187 -7.50 16.83 12.50
CA LEU A 187 -7.90 16.47 13.86
C LEU A 187 -8.24 17.72 14.70
N ASP A 188 -7.40 18.75 14.65
CA ASP A 188 -7.63 19.99 15.38
C ASP A 188 -8.88 20.74 14.89
N GLU A 189 -9.13 20.75 13.58
CA GLU A 189 -10.38 21.29 13.00
C GLU A 189 -11.61 20.49 13.45
N ALA A 190 -11.53 19.17 13.43
CA ALA A 190 -12.62 18.30 13.89
C ALA A 190 -12.90 18.49 15.38
N LEU A 191 -11.86 18.55 16.21
CA LEU A 191 -12.01 18.78 17.66
C LEU A 191 -12.64 20.15 17.94
N ARG A 192 -12.24 21.22 17.24
CA ARG A 192 -12.87 22.54 17.35
C ARG A 192 -14.35 22.49 17.00
N LEU A 193 -14.69 21.85 15.85
CA LEU A 193 -16.07 21.69 15.40
C LEU A 193 -16.93 20.93 16.42
N VAL A 194 -16.39 19.83 16.97
CA VAL A 194 -17.09 18.98 17.96
C VAL A 194 -17.30 19.71 19.29
N VAL A 195 -16.32 20.47 19.75
CA VAL A 195 -16.42 21.29 20.97
C VAL A 195 -17.44 22.44 20.78
N GLU A 196 -17.42 23.12 19.62
CA GLU A 196 -18.35 24.19 19.29
C GLU A 196 -19.79 23.68 19.21
N ARG A 197 -19.99 22.57 18.52
CA ARG A 197 -21.33 21.98 18.30
C ARG A 197 -21.81 21.12 19.45
N LYS A 198 -20.97 20.80 20.42
CA LYS A 198 -21.22 19.90 21.56
C LYS A 198 -21.84 18.55 21.15
N ARG A 199 -21.51 18.09 19.95
CA ARG A 199 -21.96 16.81 19.41
C ARG A 199 -20.95 16.30 18.38
N VAL A 200 -20.92 14.97 18.23
CA VAL A 200 -20.14 14.31 17.18
C VAL A 200 -21.05 13.37 16.39
N SER A 201 -20.93 13.42 15.07
CA SER A 201 -21.54 12.45 14.14
C SER A 201 -20.75 12.42 12.85
N GLN A 202 -20.83 11.29 12.15
CA GLN A 202 -20.18 11.14 10.83
C GLN A 202 -20.72 12.17 9.82
N ASP A 203 -22.03 12.47 9.85
CA ASP A 203 -22.65 13.44 8.95
C ASP A 203 -22.17 14.88 9.22
N LEU A 204 -21.92 15.23 10.49
CA LEU A 204 -21.37 16.53 10.87
C LEU A 204 -19.96 16.71 10.28
N LEU A 205 -19.11 15.70 10.44
CA LEU A 205 -17.74 15.72 9.93
C LEU A 205 -17.73 15.65 8.39
N LYS A 206 -18.62 14.85 7.78
CA LYS A 206 -18.77 14.77 6.33
C LYS A 206 -19.16 16.12 5.72
N ALA A 207 -20.11 16.82 6.36
CA ALA A 207 -20.53 18.16 5.92
C ALA A 207 -19.39 19.18 5.98
N HIS A 208 -18.48 19.04 6.96
CA HIS A 208 -17.35 19.95 7.14
C HIS A 208 -16.19 19.62 6.16
N PHE A 209 -15.78 18.35 6.07
CA PHE A 209 -14.65 17.93 5.25
C PHE A 209 -14.97 17.61 3.78
N GLY A 210 -16.26 17.61 3.41
CA GLY A 210 -16.72 17.32 2.04
C GLY A 210 -16.49 15.87 1.56
N SER A 211 -15.94 14.99 2.42
CA SER A 211 -15.59 13.59 2.09
C SER A 211 -16.00 12.63 3.20
N SER A 212 -16.68 11.54 2.84
CA SER A 212 -17.04 10.48 3.78
C SER A 212 -15.81 9.73 4.29
N ALA A 213 -14.78 9.54 3.46
CA ALA A 213 -13.55 8.86 3.84
C ALA A 213 -12.76 9.67 4.88
N ARG A 214 -12.59 10.99 4.66
CA ARG A 214 -11.93 11.89 5.62
C ARG A 214 -12.69 11.94 6.94
N ALA A 215 -14.02 12.08 6.89
CA ALA A 215 -14.87 12.09 8.09
C ALA A 215 -14.72 10.79 8.92
N THR A 216 -14.70 9.63 8.25
CA THR A 216 -14.51 8.33 8.93
C THR A 216 -13.12 8.20 9.55
N ASN A 217 -12.08 8.61 8.84
CA ASN A 217 -10.70 8.56 9.35
C ASN A 217 -10.52 9.44 10.58
N VAL A 218 -11.02 10.68 10.53
CA VAL A 218 -10.93 11.61 11.66
C VAL A 218 -11.76 11.13 12.85
N LEU A 219 -12.96 10.57 12.60
CA LEU A 219 -13.80 9.99 13.65
C LEU A 219 -13.10 8.83 14.37
N SER A 220 -12.51 7.90 13.61
CA SER A 220 -11.73 6.79 14.15
C SER A 220 -10.51 7.27 14.94
N LEU A 221 -9.82 8.30 14.45
CA LEU A 221 -8.67 8.88 15.14
C LEU A 221 -9.06 9.52 16.46
N MET A 222 -10.21 10.22 16.53
CA MET A 222 -10.75 10.78 17.76
C MET A 222 -11.11 9.68 18.77
N GLU A 223 -11.66 8.55 18.32
CA GLU A 223 -11.97 7.40 19.16
C GLU A 223 -10.70 6.74 19.71
N VAL A 224 -9.73 6.43 18.86
CA VAL A 224 -8.44 5.82 19.23
C VAL A 224 -7.66 6.69 20.22
N LYS A 225 -7.71 8.01 20.05
CA LYS A 225 -7.09 8.96 20.98
C LYS A 225 -7.90 9.17 22.26
N GLY A 226 -9.11 8.62 22.33
CA GLY A 226 -10.00 8.69 23.50
C GLY A 226 -10.65 10.06 23.71
N PHE A 227 -10.77 10.89 22.67
CA PHE A 227 -11.51 12.16 22.71
C PHE A 227 -13.02 11.95 22.65
N ILE A 228 -13.42 10.80 22.09
CA ILE A 228 -14.82 10.36 22.02
C ILE A 228 -14.88 8.86 22.33
N HIS A 229 -15.97 8.40 22.89
CA HIS A 229 -16.24 6.99 23.11
C HIS A 229 -17.74 6.68 23.00
N LYS A 230 -18.08 5.42 22.82
CA LYS A 230 -19.48 4.95 22.88
C LYS A 230 -19.68 4.17 24.17
N PRO A 231 -20.55 4.62 25.07
CA PRO A 231 -20.91 3.83 26.25
C PRO A 231 -21.58 2.52 25.88
N GLU A 232 -21.37 1.49 26.68
CA GLU A 232 -22.01 0.17 26.46
C GLU A 232 -23.54 0.31 26.35
N GLY A 233 -24.10 -0.30 25.29
CA GLY A 233 -25.55 -0.29 25.05
C GLY A 233 -26.10 0.94 24.36
N THR A 234 -25.27 1.91 23.94
CA THR A 234 -25.71 3.09 23.20
C THR A 234 -25.00 3.21 21.82
N ASN A 235 -25.71 3.82 20.85
CA ASN A 235 -25.14 4.19 19.56
C ASN A 235 -24.73 5.68 19.50
N ARG A 236 -24.70 6.36 20.65
CA ARG A 236 -24.35 7.78 20.73
C ARG A 236 -22.91 7.94 21.18
N TRP A 237 -22.22 8.86 20.56
CA TRP A 237 -20.88 9.26 20.97
C TRP A 237 -20.96 10.20 22.17
N GLU A 238 -20.14 9.96 23.17
CA GLU A 238 -19.82 10.87 24.26
C GLU A 238 -18.46 11.53 24.02
N ILE A 239 -18.34 12.80 24.40
CA ILE A 239 -17.16 13.63 24.15
C ILE A 239 -16.46 13.87 25.46
N ASP A 240 -15.17 13.55 25.52
CA ASP A 240 -14.28 13.86 26.63
C ASP A 240 -13.66 15.25 26.44
N PHE A 241 -14.35 16.28 26.96
CA PHE A 241 -13.91 17.66 26.85
C PHE A 241 -12.61 17.94 27.60
N ASP A 242 -12.38 17.28 28.73
CA ASP A 242 -11.19 17.52 29.58
C ASP A 242 -9.95 17.01 28.84
N ARG A 243 -10.05 15.84 28.22
CA ARG A 243 -8.98 15.25 27.39
C ARG A 243 -8.64 16.08 26.15
N ILE A 244 -9.65 16.68 25.52
CA ILE A 244 -9.46 17.60 24.39
C ILE A 244 -8.71 18.86 24.85
N GLN A 245 -9.07 19.42 25.98
CA GLN A 245 -8.39 20.61 26.54
C GLN A 245 -6.94 20.32 26.91
N ASP A 246 -6.66 19.18 27.52
CA ASP A 246 -5.31 18.75 27.86
C ASP A 246 -4.44 18.52 26.61
N TYR A 247 -5.01 17.96 25.55
CA TYR A 247 -4.34 17.82 24.27
C TYR A 247 -3.93 19.17 23.68
N TRP A 248 -4.80 20.15 23.68
CA TRP A 248 -4.47 21.50 23.19
C TRP A 248 -3.44 22.21 24.07
N ARG A 249 -3.51 22.06 25.39
CA ARG A 249 -2.50 22.62 26.33
C ARG A 249 -1.12 22.02 26.08
N SER A 250 -1.01 20.72 25.88
CA SER A 250 0.25 20.03 25.61
C SER A 250 0.82 20.39 24.22
N GLY A 251 -0.02 20.58 23.20
CA GLY A 251 0.37 21.02 21.86
C GLY A 251 0.94 22.43 21.82
N HIS A 252 0.39 23.36 22.60
CA HIS A 252 0.93 24.73 22.71
C HIS A 252 2.25 24.81 23.48
N LEU A 253 2.48 23.91 24.43
CA LEU A 253 3.76 23.84 25.15
C LEU A 253 4.89 23.31 24.27
N SER A 254 4.63 22.33 23.41
CA SER A 254 5.61 21.79 22.48
C SER A 254 5.96 22.79 21.35
N ALA A 255 5.00 23.55 20.85
CA ALA A 255 5.21 24.60 19.86
C ALA A 255 6.03 25.78 20.38
N ARG A 256 5.82 26.17 21.65
CA ARG A 256 6.62 27.20 22.33
C ARG A 256 8.05 26.73 22.60
N ALA A 257 8.26 25.47 22.96
CA ALA A 257 9.59 24.90 23.19
C ALA A 257 10.37 24.78 21.87
N ALA A 258 9.72 24.39 20.77
CA ALA A 258 10.33 24.34 19.44
C ALA A 258 10.72 25.75 18.93
N ALA A 259 9.85 26.74 19.10
CA ALA A 259 10.14 28.13 18.72
C ALA A 259 11.28 28.75 19.55
N ALA A 260 11.40 28.41 20.83
CA ALA A 260 12.50 28.84 21.69
C ALA A 260 13.85 28.22 21.24
N ALA A 261 13.84 26.92 20.90
CA ALA A 261 15.03 26.22 20.41
C ALA A 261 15.51 26.73 19.04
N GLU A 262 14.59 27.17 18.17
CA GLU A 262 14.91 27.78 16.88
C GLU A 262 15.49 29.20 17.03
N GLN A 263 15.01 29.97 18.00
CA GLN A 263 15.58 31.28 18.34
C GLN A 263 16.97 31.17 18.96
N GLU A 264 17.23 30.18 19.81
CA GLU A 264 18.57 29.93 20.36
C GLU A 264 19.58 29.54 19.26
N LYS A 265 19.18 28.70 18.30
CA LYS A 265 20.03 28.35 17.14
C LYS A 265 20.33 29.53 16.23
N LYS A 266 19.42 30.47 16.07
CA LYS A 266 19.66 31.72 15.29
C LYS A 266 20.60 32.68 16.01
N ASN A 267 20.57 32.73 17.33
CA ASN A 267 21.46 33.59 18.14
C ASN A 267 22.87 33.03 18.26
N THR A 268 23.07 31.69 18.16
CA THR A 268 24.40 31.08 18.17
C THR A 268 25.13 31.12 16.84
N ASN A 269 24.40 31.27 15.71
CA ASN A 269 25.00 31.38 14.36
C ASN A 269 25.21 32.83 13.91
N GLY A 270 24.87 33.82 14.71
CA GLY A 270 25.01 35.26 14.39
C GLY A 270 26.22 35.96 15.04
N GLY A 271 27.11 35.23 15.71
CA GLY A 271 28.26 35.78 16.45
C GLY A 271 29.61 35.27 15.98
N GLY A 272 29.94 35.51 14.71
CA GLY A 272 31.23 35.11 14.16
C GLY A 272 31.59 35.87 12.90
N ASP A 273 31.67 37.18 12.98
CA ASP A 273 32.44 38.01 12.05
C ASP A 273 32.77 39.34 12.78
N GLU A 274 33.89 39.38 13.44
CA GLU A 274 34.73 40.55 13.65
C GLU A 274 36.20 40.14 13.59
#